data_29dc164c2559f67c194f67879cd0d2ea
#
_entry.id   29dc164c2559f67c194f67879cd0d2ea
#
_cell.length_a   1.000
_cell.length_b   1.000
_cell.length_c   1.000
_cell.angle_alpha   90.00
_cell.angle_beta   90.00
_cell.angle_gamma   90.00
#
_symmetry.space_group_name_H-M   'P 1'
#
loop_
_entity.id
_entity.type
_entity.pdbx_description
1 polymer ?
#
loop_
_entity_poly.entity_id
_entity_poly.type
_entity_poly.pdbx_seq_one_letter_code
_entity_poly.pdbx_strand_id
1 'polypeptide(L)'
;QAYGKRAGPALDALYAMAERYNRRINIRLVKGAYWDTEMKLAQVQGLPDFALFTTKAATDVSYICLARKLFALSDRLFPQFATHNAHSVAAVLEMAVGRPFEFQRLHGMGERLHDMVLKDTGGHCRIYAPVGAHRDLLAYLVRRLLENGANSSFVHQIVDEDVSAEEIGADPFEALNTAEPPAGLVKPDEIFAPDRVNSRGWDLSDDKTLAALEPNAVDHAKASPLIVGEAAGDVRLVLNPATGAEIGQVREADAATVLRAINAATPWAASAPDRAEVLRRAADLFEAHHKALFDLLCREAGKTRLDCVGELREAADFLRYYAGQGEKTSGASRGIITAISPWNFPLAIFTGQIAAALMAGNAVLAKPAEQTPLIAARAVALLHEAGVPKTALQLLPGPGATVGAALTSDPRIDGVVFTG
;
A
#
# COMPACT_ATOMS: atom_id res chain seq x y z
N GLN A 1 -13.49 -15.10 -5.67
CA GLN A 1 -12.42 -16.00 -5.22
C GLN A 1 -12.52 -16.17 -3.70
N ALA A 2 -12.67 -17.43 -3.24
CA ALA A 2 -12.97 -17.72 -1.83
C ALA A 2 -11.81 -17.39 -0.87
N TYR A 3 -10.58 -17.36 -1.35
CA TYR A 3 -9.42 -16.97 -0.54
C TYR A 3 -9.43 -15.48 -0.15
N GLY A 4 -10.27 -14.65 -0.76
CA GLY A 4 -10.38 -13.23 -0.48
C GLY A 4 -11.32 -12.95 0.69
N LYS A 5 -10.84 -12.24 1.72
CA LYS A 5 -11.64 -11.87 2.92
C LYS A 5 -12.89 -11.03 2.58
N ARG A 6 -12.89 -10.37 1.42
CA ARG A 6 -14.00 -9.54 0.93
C ARG A 6 -14.96 -10.27 -0.01
N ALA A 7 -14.80 -11.56 -0.26
CA ALA A 7 -15.65 -12.31 -1.19
C ALA A 7 -17.12 -12.33 -0.76
N GLY A 8 -17.42 -12.43 0.54
CA GLY A 8 -18.78 -12.35 1.08
C GLY A 8 -19.47 -11.02 0.80
N PRO A 9 -18.91 -9.88 1.24
CA PRO A 9 -19.41 -8.55 0.88
C PRO A 9 -19.57 -8.30 -0.63
N ALA A 10 -18.67 -8.83 -1.45
CA ALA A 10 -18.78 -8.72 -2.90
C ALA A 10 -20.04 -9.42 -3.46
N LEU A 11 -20.43 -10.57 -2.88
CA LEU A 11 -21.70 -11.23 -3.25
C LEU A 11 -22.90 -10.39 -2.87
N ASP A 12 -22.88 -9.73 -1.71
CA ASP A 12 -23.97 -8.85 -1.27
C ASP A 12 -24.13 -7.65 -2.22
N ALA A 13 -23.00 -7.03 -2.62
CA ALA A 13 -23.01 -5.93 -3.56
C ALA A 13 -23.54 -6.35 -4.96
N LEU A 14 -23.13 -7.53 -5.45
CA LEU A 14 -23.61 -8.08 -6.72
C LEU A 14 -25.10 -8.43 -6.65
N TYR A 15 -25.56 -8.95 -5.53
CA TYR A 15 -26.98 -9.24 -5.32
C TYR A 15 -27.81 -7.94 -5.34
N ALA A 16 -27.43 -6.94 -4.56
CA ALA A 16 -28.09 -5.64 -4.55
C ALA A 16 -28.11 -4.97 -5.94
N MET A 17 -27.02 -5.10 -6.71
CA MET A 17 -26.98 -4.63 -8.09
C MET A 17 -27.96 -5.40 -8.98
N ALA A 18 -28.01 -6.74 -8.85
CA ALA A 18 -28.93 -7.58 -9.62
C ALA A 18 -30.40 -7.25 -9.29
N GLU A 19 -30.75 -7.01 -8.03
CA GLU A 19 -32.08 -6.54 -7.61
C GLU A 19 -32.39 -5.18 -8.21
N ARG A 20 -31.50 -4.18 -8.03
CA ARG A 20 -31.69 -2.81 -8.51
C ARG A 20 -32.00 -2.74 -10.01
N TYR A 21 -31.34 -3.57 -10.81
CA TYR A 21 -31.49 -3.58 -12.27
C TYR A 21 -32.43 -4.69 -12.77
N ASN A 22 -33.08 -5.43 -11.88
CA ASN A 22 -33.94 -6.59 -12.19
C ASN A 22 -33.27 -7.55 -13.18
N ARG A 23 -32.07 -8.03 -12.83
CA ARG A 23 -31.27 -8.96 -13.62
C ARG A 23 -30.94 -10.23 -12.84
N ARG A 24 -30.55 -11.27 -13.53
CA ARG A 24 -29.84 -12.43 -12.96
C ARG A 24 -28.39 -12.39 -13.42
N ILE A 25 -27.47 -12.71 -12.52
CA ILE A 25 -26.03 -12.68 -12.76
C ILE A 25 -25.47 -14.07 -12.50
N ASN A 26 -24.64 -14.58 -13.41
CA ASN A 26 -23.89 -15.82 -13.18
C ASN A 26 -22.67 -15.50 -12.31
N ILE A 27 -22.51 -16.24 -11.22
CA ILE A 27 -21.40 -16.06 -10.29
C ILE A 27 -20.56 -17.33 -10.27
N ARG A 28 -19.33 -17.22 -10.79
CA ARG A 28 -18.35 -18.30 -10.72
C ARG A 28 -17.58 -18.21 -9.40
N LEU A 29 -17.77 -19.20 -8.53
CA LEU A 29 -17.01 -19.37 -7.31
C LEU A 29 -15.81 -20.27 -7.55
N VAL A 30 -14.62 -19.78 -7.21
CA VAL A 30 -13.34 -20.50 -7.23
C VAL A 30 -12.63 -20.30 -5.90
N LYS A 31 -11.69 -21.19 -5.54
CA LYS A 31 -10.84 -20.98 -4.35
C LYS A 31 -9.92 -19.77 -4.55
N GLY A 32 -9.16 -19.75 -5.63
CA GLY A 32 -8.24 -18.68 -6.06
C GLY A 32 -6.95 -19.28 -6.62
N ALA A 33 -6.31 -18.57 -7.54
CA ALA A 33 -5.14 -19.06 -8.27
C ALA A 33 -3.91 -18.15 -8.20
N TYR A 34 -3.99 -17.01 -7.49
CA TYR A 34 -2.94 -15.99 -7.48
C TYR A 34 -2.48 -15.65 -6.07
N TRP A 35 -2.58 -16.59 -5.14
CA TRP A 35 -2.34 -16.37 -3.73
C TRP A 35 -0.96 -15.75 -3.45
N ASP A 36 0.12 -16.33 -4.01
CA ASP A 36 1.49 -15.84 -3.82
C ASP A 36 1.67 -14.41 -4.33
N THR A 37 1.12 -14.11 -5.51
CA THR A 37 1.20 -12.78 -6.13
C THR A 37 0.47 -11.74 -5.28
N GLU A 38 -0.72 -12.05 -4.80
CA GLU A 38 -1.53 -11.13 -4.00
C GLU A 38 -0.97 -10.96 -2.59
N MET A 39 -0.37 -12.01 -1.98
CA MET A 39 0.36 -11.88 -0.73
C MET A 39 1.57 -10.96 -0.89
N LYS A 40 2.36 -11.16 -1.97
CA LYS A 40 3.50 -10.30 -2.26
C LYS A 40 3.08 -8.85 -2.54
N LEU A 41 1.97 -8.65 -3.23
CA LEU A 41 1.43 -7.31 -3.47
C LEU A 41 1.06 -6.60 -2.17
N ALA A 42 0.40 -7.29 -1.23
CA ALA A 42 0.09 -6.74 0.09
C ALA A 42 1.35 -6.32 0.87
N GLN A 43 2.40 -7.14 0.81
CA GLN A 43 3.70 -6.83 1.40
C GLN A 43 4.33 -5.57 0.78
N VAL A 44 4.39 -5.51 -0.56
CA VAL A 44 4.96 -4.37 -1.30
C VAL A 44 4.17 -3.10 -1.05
N GLN A 45 2.85 -3.20 -0.96
CA GLN A 45 1.98 -2.06 -0.67
C GLN A 45 1.98 -1.66 0.81
N GLY A 46 2.62 -2.41 1.70
CA GLY A 46 2.67 -2.12 3.13
C GLY A 46 1.28 -2.13 3.78
N LEU A 47 0.37 -3.00 3.32
CA LEU A 47 -0.98 -3.07 3.87
C LEU A 47 -0.95 -3.49 5.34
N PRO A 48 -1.95 -3.08 6.16
CA PRO A 48 -1.97 -3.47 7.59
C PRO A 48 -2.15 -4.97 7.81
N ASP A 49 -2.72 -5.68 6.83
CA ASP A 49 -2.93 -7.12 6.84
C ASP A 49 -3.10 -7.62 5.40
N PHE A 50 -3.09 -8.93 5.22
CA PHE A 50 -3.39 -9.55 3.95
C PHE A 50 -4.89 -9.48 3.62
N ALA A 51 -5.23 -9.10 2.39
CA ALA A 51 -6.60 -9.13 1.89
C ALA A 51 -7.12 -10.56 1.66
N LEU A 52 -6.22 -11.54 1.67
CA LEU A 52 -6.51 -12.97 1.52
C LEU A 52 -6.37 -13.72 2.83
N PHE A 53 -6.99 -14.89 2.91
CA PHE A 53 -6.73 -15.86 3.99
C PHE A 53 -5.31 -16.42 3.85
N THR A 54 -4.64 -16.56 4.98
CA THR A 54 -3.24 -17.02 5.03
C THR A 54 -3.10 -18.53 5.11
N THR A 55 -4.18 -19.27 5.33
CA THR A 55 -4.19 -20.73 5.41
C THR A 55 -5.11 -21.35 4.37
N LYS A 56 -4.77 -22.57 3.92
CA LYS A 56 -5.60 -23.34 2.98
C LYS A 56 -6.94 -23.71 3.61
N ALA A 57 -6.94 -24.12 4.91
CA ALA A 57 -8.16 -24.48 5.62
C ALA A 57 -9.17 -23.31 5.68
N ALA A 58 -8.70 -22.09 5.93
CA ALA A 58 -9.56 -20.90 5.91
C ALA A 58 -10.17 -20.64 4.52
N THR A 59 -9.42 -20.89 3.46
CA THR A 59 -9.94 -20.81 2.08
C THR A 59 -10.98 -21.87 1.81
N ASP A 60 -10.76 -23.09 2.26
CA ASP A 60 -11.69 -24.22 2.06
C ASP A 60 -13.02 -23.97 2.82
N VAL A 61 -12.95 -23.54 4.08
CA VAL A 61 -14.12 -23.12 4.88
C VAL A 61 -14.86 -21.95 4.20
N SER A 62 -14.11 -20.94 3.76
CA SER A 62 -14.69 -19.79 3.05
C SER A 62 -15.43 -20.22 1.78
N TYR A 63 -14.87 -21.16 1.01
CA TYR A 63 -15.52 -21.68 -0.19
C TYR A 63 -16.87 -22.30 0.14
N ILE A 64 -16.97 -23.14 1.19
CA ILE A 64 -18.22 -23.79 1.62
C ILE A 64 -19.22 -22.74 2.09
N CYS A 65 -18.79 -21.76 2.92
CA CYS A 65 -19.65 -20.68 3.39
C CYS A 65 -20.19 -19.82 2.24
N LEU A 66 -19.36 -19.50 1.27
CA LEU A 66 -19.75 -18.72 0.08
C LEU A 66 -20.68 -19.53 -0.85
N ALA A 67 -20.47 -20.83 -0.98
CA ALA A 67 -21.39 -21.72 -1.72
C ALA A 67 -22.78 -21.72 -1.08
N ARG A 68 -22.85 -21.85 0.25
CA ARG A 68 -24.12 -21.76 1.01
C ARG A 68 -24.81 -20.42 0.79
N LYS A 69 -24.02 -19.32 0.86
CA LYS A 69 -24.53 -17.95 0.61
C LYS A 69 -25.06 -17.81 -0.83
N LEU A 70 -24.34 -18.30 -1.83
CA LEU A 70 -24.79 -18.27 -3.23
C LEU A 70 -26.11 -19.03 -3.44
N PHE A 71 -26.29 -20.18 -2.80
CA PHE A 71 -27.56 -20.88 -2.84
C PHE A 71 -28.70 -20.10 -2.17
N ALA A 72 -28.41 -19.36 -1.09
CA ALA A 72 -29.41 -18.49 -0.45
C ALA A 72 -29.82 -17.29 -1.34
N LEU A 73 -28.92 -16.85 -2.22
CA LEU A 73 -29.11 -15.72 -3.14
C LEU A 73 -29.45 -16.17 -4.58
N SER A 74 -29.87 -17.43 -4.78
CA SER A 74 -30.02 -18.06 -6.11
C SER A 74 -31.21 -17.53 -6.94
N ASP A 75 -32.09 -16.76 -6.36
CA ASP A 75 -33.14 -16.02 -7.09
C ASP A 75 -32.57 -14.96 -8.04
N ARG A 76 -31.43 -14.39 -7.72
CA ARG A 76 -30.74 -13.37 -8.51
C ARG A 76 -29.35 -13.78 -8.99
N LEU A 77 -28.64 -14.60 -8.21
CA LEU A 77 -27.30 -15.04 -8.53
C LEU A 77 -27.32 -16.54 -8.93
N PHE A 78 -26.96 -16.85 -10.17
CA PHE A 78 -26.85 -18.25 -10.61
C PHE A 78 -25.47 -18.81 -10.22
N PRO A 79 -25.41 -19.83 -9.34
CA PRO A 79 -24.15 -20.40 -8.88
C PRO A 79 -23.44 -21.22 -9.93
N GLN A 80 -22.15 -20.95 -10.13
CA GLN A 80 -21.24 -21.74 -10.97
C GLN A 80 -20.02 -22.14 -10.11
N PHE A 81 -19.90 -23.41 -9.77
CA PHE A 81 -18.85 -23.90 -8.87
C PHE A 81 -17.68 -24.48 -9.65
N ALA A 82 -16.58 -23.75 -9.72
CA ALA A 82 -15.37 -24.20 -10.40
C ALA A 82 -14.43 -24.85 -9.37
N THR A 83 -14.30 -26.17 -9.43
CA THR A 83 -13.47 -26.94 -8.51
C THR A 83 -13.10 -28.29 -9.11
N HIS A 84 -11.92 -28.81 -8.73
CA HIS A 84 -11.44 -30.17 -9.04
C HIS A 84 -11.27 -31.00 -7.75
N ASN A 85 -11.74 -30.49 -6.61
CA ASN A 85 -11.61 -31.10 -5.30
C ASN A 85 -12.89 -31.85 -4.94
N ALA A 86 -12.79 -33.17 -4.67
CA ALA A 86 -13.95 -34.04 -4.42
C ALA A 86 -14.73 -33.64 -3.16
N HIS A 87 -14.05 -33.23 -2.08
CA HIS A 87 -14.72 -32.75 -0.87
C HIS A 87 -15.58 -31.51 -1.16
N SER A 88 -15.04 -30.54 -1.92
CA SER A 88 -15.79 -29.35 -2.32
C SER A 88 -16.98 -29.69 -3.22
N VAL A 89 -16.84 -30.67 -4.11
CA VAL A 89 -17.93 -31.17 -4.96
C VAL A 89 -19.03 -31.80 -4.09
N ALA A 90 -18.68 -32.68 -3.16
CA ALA A 90 -19.61 -33.31 -2.25
C ALA A 90 -20.38 -32.28 -1.39
N ALA A 91 -19.66 -31.30 -0.80
CA ALA A 91 -20.28 -30.24 -0.03
C ALA A 91 -21.27 -29.40 -0.85
N VAL A 92 -20.97 -29.11 -2.11
CA VAL A 92 -21.89 -28.39 -3.00
C VAL A 92 -23.13 -29.21 -3.30
N LEU A 93 -22.98 -30.52 -3.58
CA LEU A 93 -24.10 -31.42 -3.84
C LEU A 93 -25.05 -31.52 -2.65
N GLU A 94 -24.51 -31.68 -1.46
CA GLU A 94 -25.31 -31.72 -0.21
C GLU A 94 -26.10 -30.41 0.03
N MET A 95 -25.50 -29.26 -0.30
CA MET A 95 -26.15 -27.96 -0.14
C MET A 95 -27.16 -27.63 -1.25
N ALA A 96 -27.07 -28.26 -2.41
CA ALA A 96 -27.85 -27.90 -3.59
C ALA A 96 -29.35 -28.18 -3.42
N VAL A 97 -29.73 -29.33 -2.88
CA VAL A 97 -31.11 -29.75 -2.55
C VAL A 97 -32.15 -29.25 -3.58
N GLY A 98 -32.01 -29.65 -4.85
CA GLY A 98 -32.94 -29.28 -5.94
C GLY A 98 -32.80 -27.84 -6.47
N ARG A 99 -31.82 -27.07 -6.02
CA ARG A 99 -31.56 -25.73 -6.54
C ARG A 99 -30.72 -25.79 -7.81
N PRO A 100 -30.97 -24.93 -8.81
CA PRO A 100 -30.20 -24.92 -10.05
C PRO A 100 -28.80 -24.34 -9.85
N PHE A 101 -27.80 -25.04 -10.38
CA PHE A 101 -26.41 -24.62 -10.42
C PHE A 101 -25.67 -25.37 -11.54
N GLU A 102 -24.44 -25.01 -11.83
CA GLU A 102 -23.53 -25.80 -12.67
C GLU A 102 -22.17 -25.97 -12.02
N PHE A 103 -21.54 -27.11 -12.26
CA PHE A 103 -20.11 -27.27 -12.04
C PHE A 103 -19.31 -26.70 -13.22
N GLN A 104 -18.07 -26.33 -12.94
CA GLN A 104 -17.11 -25.95 -13.98
C GLN A 104 -15.78 -26.67 -13.74
N ARG A 105 -15.17 -27.13 -14.80
CA ARG A 105 -13.82 -27.70 -14.78
C ARG A 105 -12.96 -27.20 -15.93
N LEU A 106 -11.66 -27.23 -15.73
CA LEU A 106 -10.68 -27.04 -16.80
C LEU A 106 -10.63 -28.25 -17.71
N HIS A 107 -10.43 -28.01 -19.00
CA HIS A 107 -10.11 -29.07 -19.93
C HIS A 107 -8.82 -29.77 -19.50
N GLY A 108 -8.82 -31.11 -19.46
CA GLY A 108 -7.69 -31.91 -18.99
C GLY A 108 -7.57 -32.07 -17.47
N MET A 109 -8.50 -31.49 -16.66
CA MET A 109 -8.48 -31.63 -15.21
C MET A 109 -9.83 -32.12 -14.67
N GLY A 110 -9.78 -33.00 -13.67
CA GLY A 110 -10.97 -33.48 -12.94
C GLY A 110 -12.00 -34.24 -13.79
N GLU A 111 -11.62 -34.80 -14.91
CA GLU A 111 -12.55 -35.46 -15.84
C GLU A 111 -13.31 -36.57 -15.16
N ARG A 112 -12.59 -37.54 -14.60
CA ARG A 112 -13.20 -38.69 -13.94
C ARG A 112 -14.13 -38.29 -12.78
N LEU A 113 -13.75 -37.30 -11.98
CA LEU A 113 -14.57 -36.81 -10.88
C LEU A 113 -15.91 -36.26 -11.40
N HIS A 114 -15.86 -35.37 -12.39
CA HIS A 114 -17.08 -34.77 -12.93
C HIS A 114 -17.91 -35.71 -13.74
N ASP A 115 -17.31 -36.67 -14.46
CA ASP A 115 -18.05 -37.71 -15.18
C ASP A 115 -18.85 -38.61 -14.24
N MET A 116 -18.28 -38.98 -13.09
CA MET A 116 -19.01 -39.71 -12.02
C MET A 116 -20.17 -38.87 -11.49
N VAL A 117 -19.93 -37.61 -11.12
CA VAL A 117 -20.97 -36.71 -10.62
C VAL A 117 -22.11 -36.52 -11.62
N LEU A 118 -21.81 -36.31 -12.90
CA LEU A 118 -22.82 -36.13 -13.92
C LEU A 118 -23.66 -37.40 -14.12
N LYS A 119 -23.02 -38.58 -14.07
CA LYS A 119 -23.70 -39.88 -14.18
C LYS A 119 -24.66 -40.09 -13.01
N ASP A 120 -24.25 -39.74 -11.80
CA ASP A 120 -25.00 -40.00 -10.58
C ASP A 120 -26.15 -39.00 -10.35
N THR A 121 -25.93 -37.73 -10.76
CA THR A 121 -26.86 -36.62 -10.45
C THR A 121 -27.65 -36.12 -11.66
N GLY A 122 -27.25 -36.42 -12.90
CA GLY A 122 -27.82 -35.82 -14.11
C GLY A 122 -27.58 -34.31 -14.22
N GLY A 123 -26.65 -33.75 -13.44
CA GLY A 123 -26.34 -32.33 -13.37
C GLY A 123 -25.65 -31.77 -14.61
N HIS A 124 -25.14 -30.54 -14.50
CA HIS A 124 -24.42 -29.87 -15.59
C HIS A 124 -22.99 -29.53 -15.18
N CYS A 125 -22.05 -29.78 -16.09
CA CYS A 125 -20.66 -29.34 -15.93
C CYS A 125 -20.18 -28.63 -17.21
N ARG A 126 -19.74 -27.42 -17.07
CA ARG A 126 -19.13 -26.64 -18.15
C ARG A 126 -17.63 -26.86 -18.18
N ILE A 127 -17.11 -27.28 -19.33
CA ILE A 127 -15.69 -27.45 -19.57
C ILE A 127 -15.17 -26.18 -20.23
N TYR A 128 -14.16 -25.56 -19.67
CA TYR A 128 -13.53 -24.40 -20.26
C TYR A 128 -12.06 -24.62 -20.56
N ALA A 129 -11.64 -24.12 -21.73
CA ALA A 129 -10.29 -24.22 -22.23
C ALA A 129 -9.86 -22.85 -22.80
N PRO A 130 -8.58 -22.51 -22.73
CA PRO A 130 -8.07 -21.34 -23.42
C PRO A 130 -8.05 -21.58 -24.92
N VAL A 131 -8.30 -20.54 -25.71
CA VAL A 131 -8.22 -20.56 -27.17
C VAL A 131 -7.23 -19.44 -27.57
N GLY A 132 -6.21 -19.80 -28.37
CA GLY A 132 -5.21 -18.86 -28.83
C GLY A 132 -3.98 -19.55 -29.44
N ALA A 133 -3.03 -18.77 -29.96
CA ALA A 133 -1.76 -19.30 -30.42
C ALA A 133 -0.93 -19.84 -29.25
N HIS A 134 -0.09 -20.83 -29.49
CA HIS A 134 0.69 -21.51 -28.45
C HIS A 134 1.51 -20.53 -27.59
N ARG A 135 2.14 -19.53 -28.18
CA ARG A 135 2.91 -18.48 -27.47
C ARG A 135 2.06 -17.67 -26.50
N ASP A 136 0.79 -17.42 -26.84
CA ASP A 136 -0.12 -16.59 -26.03
C ASP A 136 -0.71 -17.41 -24.86
N LEU A 137 -0.67 -18.74 -24.97
CA LEU A 137 -1.15 -19.68 -23.96
C LEU A 137 -0.06 -20.12 -22.96
N LEU A 138 1.21 -19.79 -23.21
CA LEU A 138 2.31 -20.27 -22.38
C LEU A 138 2.15 -19.91 -20.90
N ALA A 139 1.83 -18.66 -20.60
CA ALA A 139 1.62 -18.19 -19.22
C ALA A 139 0.43 -18.91 -18.55
N TYR A 140 -0.62 -19.25 -19.30
CA TYR A 140 -1.75 -20.02 -18.82
C TYR A 140 -1.34 -21.45 -18.47
N LEU A 141 -0.60 -22.11 -19.35
CA LEU A 141 -0.15 -23.50 -19.18
C LEU A 141 0.83 -23.63 -18.01
N VAL A 142 1.78 -22.71 -17.89
CA VAL A 142 2.74 -22.69 -16.77
C VAL A 142 2.02 -22.60 -15.43
N ARG A 143 1.02 -21.72 -15.29
CA ARG A 143 0.22 -21.66 -14.06
C ARG A 143 -0.52 -22.96 -13.75
N ARG A 144 -1.00 -23.66 -14.78
CA ARG A 144 -1.67 -24.97 -14.57
C ARG A 144 -0.68 -26.04 -14.09
N LEU A 145 0.53 -26.04 -14.63
CA LEU A 145 1.59 -26.96 -14.18
C LEU A 145 1.97 -26.69 -12.72
N LEU A 146 2.13 -25.42 -12.34
CA LEU A 146 2.45 -25.04 -10.98
C LEU A 146 1.30 -25.36 -10.00
N GLU A 147 0.06 -25.15 -10.39
CA GLU A 147 -1.11 -25.48 -9.59
C GLU A 147 -1.22 -26.99 -9.34
N ASN A 148 -0.99 -27.80 -10.36
CA ASN A 148 -1.04 -29.26 -10.24
C ASN A 148 0.15 -29.84 -9.47
N GLY A 149 1.31 -29.21 -9.56
CA GLY A 149 2.54 -29.62 -8.85
C GLY A 149 2.63 -29.16 -7.40
N ALA A 150 1.73 -28.31 -6.93
CA ALA A 150 1.74 -27.87 -5.54
C ALA A 150 1.33 -29.00 -4.59
N ASN A 151 2.13 -29.27 -3.55
CA ASN A 151 1.86 -30.34 -2.57
C ASN A 151 0.49 -30.20 -1.88
N SER A 152 -0.03 -28.97 -1.77
CA SER A 152 -1.36 -28.69 -1.21
C SER A 152 -2.50 -28.86 -2.22
N SER A 153 -2.19 -29.15 -3.49
CA SER A 153 -3.20 -29.39 -4.54
C SER A 153 -3.91 -30.71 -4.31
N PHE A 154 -5.24 -30.71 -4.45
CA PHE A 154 -6.03 -31.95 -4.41
C PHE A 154 -5.58 -32.98 -5.47
N VAL A 155 -5.20 -32.48 -6.65
CA VAL A 155 -4.71 -33.34 -7.73
C VAL A 155 -3.39 -34.01 -7.38
N HIS A 156 -2.50 -33.33 -6.68
CA HIS A 156 -1.26 -33.90 -6.18
C HIS A 156 -1.52 -34.91 -5.06
N GLN A 157 -2.34 -34.55 -4.08
CA GLN A 157 -2.66 -35.41 -2.92
C GLN A 157 -3.35 -36.74 -3.35
N ILE A 158 -4.15 -36.74 -4.40
CA ILE A 158 -4.86 -37.96 -4.85
C ILE A 158 -3.96 -38.98 -5.53
N VAL A 159 -2.79 -38.56 -6.01
CA VAL A 159 -1.78 -39.44 -6.64
C VAL A 159 -0.61 -39.73 -5.70
N ASP A 160 -0.59 -39.14 -4.55
CA ASP A 160 0.41 -39.38 -3.51
C ASP A 160 -0.03 -40.58 -2.65
N GLU A 161 0.71 -41.66 -2.72
CA GLU A 161 0.40 -42.93 -2.04
C GLU A 161 0.54 -42.81 -0.50
N ASP A 162 1.24 -41.76 -0.02
CA ASP A 162 1.45 -41.48 1.41
C ASP A 162 0.28 -40.71 2.05
N VAL A 163 -0.66 -40.17 1.22
CA VAL A 163 -1.84 -39.40 1.71
C VAL A 163 -3.09 -40.28 1.69
N SER A 164 -3.69 -40.50 2.86
CA SER A 164 -4.88 -41.34 2.99
C SER A 164 -6.16 -40.65 2.46
N ALA A 165 -7.16 -41.44 2.11
CA ALA A 165 -8.45 -40.92 1.68
C ALA A 165 -9.16 -40.15 2.82
N GLU A 166 -8.94 -40.56 4.08
CA GLU A 166 -9.43 -39.90 5.28
C GLU A 166 -8.84 -38.51 5.44
N GLU A 167 -7.54 -38.35 5.20
CA GLU A 167 -6.88 -37.03 5.24
C GLU A 167 -7.39 -36.09 4.13
N ILE A 168 -7.59 -36.63 2.92
CA ILE A 168 -8.15 -35.87 1.78
C ILE A 168 -9.59 -35.44 2.05
N GLY A 169 -10.35 -36.30 2.77
CA GLY A 169 -11.75 -36.09 3.12
C GLY A 169 -11.97 -35.36 4.45
N ALA A 170 -10.91 -34.99 5.18
CA ALA A 170 -11.01 -34.36 6.48
C ALA A 170 -11.85 -33.07 6.47
N ASP A 171 -12.57 -32.80 7.57
CA ASP A 171 -13.41 -31.62 7.69
C ASP A 171 -12.53 -30.34 7.77
N PRO A 172 -12.65 -29.42 6.81
CA PRO A 172 -11.88 -28.19 6.83
C PRO A 172 -12.22 -27.26 7.99
N PHE A 173 -13.39 -27.41 8.63
CA PHE A 173 -13.72 -26.64 9.83
C PHE A 173 -12.93 -27.12 11.05
N GLU A 174 -12.67 -28.41 11.17
CA GLU A 174 -11.76 -28.95 12.20
C GLU A 174 -10.31 -28.54 11.91
N ALA A 175 -9.87 -28.68 10.67
CA ALA A 175 -8.52 -28.28 10.24
C ALA A 175 -8.24 -26.80 10.48
N LEU A 176 -9.25 -25.93 10.41
CA LEU A 176 -9.10 -24.50 10.66
C LEU A 176 -8.61 -24.18 12.07
N ASN A 177 -8.99 -24.97 13.08
CA ASN A 177 -8.63 -24.73 14.48
C ASN A 177 -7.13 -24.87 14.76
N THR A 178 -6.41 -25.62 13.94
CA THR A 178 -4.97 -25.90 14.10
C THR A 178 -4.16 -25.35 12.92
N ALA A 179 -4.81 -24.70 11.95
CA ALA A 179 -4.14 -24.20 10.76
C ALA A 179 -3.25 -22.99 11.07
N GLU A 180 -1.99 -23.09 10.74
CA GLU A 180 -1.03 -21.98 10.82
C GLU A 180 -0.68 -21.47 9.42
N PRO A 181 -0.35 -20.17 9.30
CA PRO A 181 0.20 -19.63 8.06
C PRO A 181 1.48 -20.37 7.63
N PRO A 182 1.81 -20.41 6.34
CA PRO A 182 3.04 -21.03 5.87
C PRO A 182 4.27 -20.44 6.57
N ALA A 183 5.21 -21.31 6.93
CA ALA A 183 6.47 -20.89 7.49
C ALA A 183 7.19 -19.91 6.54
N GLY A 184 7.61 -18.77 7.06
CA GLY A 184 8.25 -17.71 6.25
C GLY A 184 7.29 -16.72 5.59
N LEU A 185 5.98 -16.81 5.80
CA LEU A 185 5.07 -15.73 5.42
C LEU A 185 5.25 -14.55 6.37
N VAL A 186 6.04 -13.57 5.93
CA VAL A 186 6.34 -12.34 6.68
C VAL A 186 5.20 -11.34 6.51
N LYS A 187 4.77 -10.71 7.61
CA LYS A 187 3.75 -9.65 7.55
C LYS A 187 4.23 -8.43 6.76
N PRO A 188 3.32 -7.63 6.17
CA PRO A 188 3.72 -6.50 5.35
C PRO A 188 4.57 -5.44 6.07
N ASP A 189 4.37 -5.21 7.36
CA ASP A 189 5.12 -4.27 8.18
C ASP A 189 6.51 -4.81 8.58
N GLU A 190 6.72 -6.12 8.51
CA GLU A 190 7.94 -6.82 8.94
C GLU A 190 8.92 -7.17 7.80
N ILE A 191 8.59 -6.84 6.52
CA ILE A 191 9.41 -7.27 5.36
C ILE A 191 10.85 -6.75 5.37
N PHE A 192 11.15 -5.75 6.18
CA PHE A 192 12.49 -5.19 6.35
C PHE A 192 13.05 -5.41 7.77
N ALA A 193 12.41 -6.28 8.58
CA ALA A 193 12.91 -6.62 9.89
C ALA A 193 14.25 -7.37 9.78
N PRO A 194 15.20 -7.21 10.74
CA PRO A 194 15.10 -6.33 11.92
C PRO A 194 15.50 -4.87 11.66
N ASP A 195 15.91 -4.50 10.44
CA ASP A 195 16.52 -3.21 10.16
C ASP A 195 15.54 -2.03 10.34
N ARG A 196 14.29 -2.20 9.90
CA ARG A 196 13.25 -1.16 10.02
C ARG A 196 11.83 -1.73 9.84
N VAL A 197 10.85 -1.00 10.33
CA VAL A 197 9.44 -1.23 9.99
C VAL A 197 9.18 -0.72 8.57
N ASN A 198 8.42 -1.46 7.77
CA ASN A 198 7.95 -1.00 6.47
C ASN A 198 6.92 0.11 6.64
N SER A 199 6.92 1.09 5.75
CA SER A 199 5.94 2.18 5.78
C SER A 199 4.51 1.66 5.56
N ARG A 200 3.56 2.24 6.30
CA ARG A 200 2.15 1.89 6.21
C ARG A 200 1.56 2.27 4.86
N GLY A 201 0.84 1.32 4.26
CA GLY A 201 0.03 1.55 3.08
C GLY A 201 -1.46 1.48 3.34
N TRP A 202 -2.26 1.74 2.30
CA TRP A 202 -3.71 1.69 2.32
C TRP A 202 -4.23 0.93 1.11
N ASP A 203 -5.16 0.01 1.32
CA ASP A 203 -5.82 -0.71 0.23
C ASP A 203 -6.87 0.18 -0.43
N LEU A 204 -6.47 0.88 -1.49
CA LEU A 204 -7.35 1.78 -2.23
C LEU A 204 -8.44 1.04 -3.05
N SER A 205 -8.43 -0.29 -3.06
CA SER A 205 -9.50 -1.10 -3.65
C SER A 205 -10.61 -1.46 -2.65
N ASP A 206 -10.46 -1.05 -1.38
CA ASP A 206 -11.47 -1.24 -0.34
C ASP A 206 -12.25 0.06 -0.10
N ASP A 207 -13.57 0.02 -0.33
CA ASP A 207 -14.45 1.19 -0.18
C ASP A 207 -14.43 1.79 1.23
N LYS A 208 -14.24 0.96 2.28
CA LYS A 208 -14.13 1.44 3.66
C LYS A 208 -12.84 2.21 3.87
N THR A 209 -11.74 1.71 3.32
CA THR A 209 -10.45 2.39 3.35
C THR A 209 -10.52 3.71 2.58
N LEU A 210 -11.11 3.70 1.37
CA LEU A 210 -11.30 4.93 0.58
C LEU A 210 -12.13 5.97 1.33
N ALA A 211 -13.27 5.57 1.92
CA ALA A 211 -14.11 6.47 2.71
C ALA A 211 -13.37 7.02 3.94
N ALA A 212 -12.54 6.20 4.59
CA ALA A 212 -11.73 6.63 5.73
C ALA A 212 -10.60 7.62 5.34
N LEU A 213 -10.18 7.61 4.08
CA LEU A 213 -9.16 8.51 3.52
C LEU A 213 -9.74 9.82 2.95
N GLU A 214 -11.06 10.03 3.02
CA GLU A 214 -11.62 11.33 2.62
C GLU A 214 -10.88 12.45 3.36
N PRO A 215 -10.29 13.40 2.62
CA PRO A 215 -9.47 14.44 3.23
C PRO A 215 -10.33 15.38 4.07
N ASN A 216 -9.85 15.72 5.25
CA ASN A 216 -10.35 16.89 5.93
C ASN A 216 -9.69 18.09 5.26
N ALA A 217 -10.42 18.83 4.45
CA ALA A 217 -9.89 20.01 3.78
C ALA A 217 -9.18 20.93 4.80
N VAL A 218 -7.90 21.18 4.58
CA VAL A 218 -7.16 22.18 5.32
C VAL A 218 -7.50 23.52 4.67
N ASP A 219 -8.55 24.18 5.17
CA ASP A 219 -8.95 25.48 4.64
C ASP A 219 -7.88 26.53 4.95
N HIS A 220 -7.49 27.28 3.90
CA HIS A 220 -6.57 28.41 3.97
C HIS A 220 -5.22 28.07 4.66
N ALA A 221 -4.56 27.02 4.22
CA ALA A 221 -3.24 26.65 4.71
C ALA A 221 -2.24 27.81 4.55
N LYS A 222 -1.45 28.06 5.59
CA LYS A 222 -0.44 29.12 5.57
C LYS A 222 0.94 28.52 5.73
N ALA A 223 1.84 28.86 4.82
CA ALA A 223 3.26 28.58 4.93
C ALA A 223 4.03 29.88 5.15
N SER A 224 5.08 29.79 5.94
CA SER A 224 6.05 30.88 6.12
C SER A 224 7.43 30.26 6.33
N PRO A 225 8.51 31.03 6.19
CA PRO A 225 9.80 30.53 6.59
C PRO A 225 9.76 30.04 8.04
N LEU A 226 10.20 28.80 8.27
CA LEU A 226 10.35 28.23 9.61
C LEU A 226 11.80 28.34 10.01
N ILE A 227 12.19 29.49 10.53
CA ILE A 227 13.57 29.83 10.91
C ILE A 227 13.68 30.15 12.39
N VAL A 228 14.89 30.30 12.88
CA VAL A 228 15.18 30.91 14.17
C VAL A 228 15.05 32.42 14.02
N GLY A 229 14.17 33.04 14.83
CA GLY A 229 13.86 34.46 14.76
C GLY A 229 12.66 34.78 13.85
N GLU A 230 12.51 36.06 13.54
CA GLU A 230 11.39 36.56 12.73
C GLU A 230 11.63 36.35 11.24
N ALA A 231 10.59 35.96 10.52
CA ALA A 231 10.59 35.85 9.10
C ALA A 231 9.87 37.01 8.42
N ALA A 232 10.46 37.54 7.36
CA ALA A 232 9.89 38.58 6.53
C ALA A 232 9.91 38.19 5.04
N GLY A 233 9.14 38.91 4.23
CA GLY A 233 9.06 38.75 2.81
C GLY A 233 7.61 38.84 2.31
N ASP A 234 7.45 38.79 1.01
CA ASP A 234 6.17 38.93 0.32
C ASP A 234 5.26 37.73 0.50
N VAL A 235 3.95 37.97 0.49
CA VAL A 235 2.96 36.89 0.56
C VAL A 235 2.41 36.62 -0.83
N ARG A 236 2.42 35.33 -1.22
CA ARG A 236 1.90 34.86 -2.50
C ARG A 236 0.76 33.85 -2.25
N LEU A 237 -0.26 33.90 -3.10
CA LEU A 237 -1.31 32.90 -3.12
C LEU A 237 -0.77 31.55 -3.66
N VAL A 238 -1.24 30.46 -3.07
CA VAL A 238 -1.03 29.11 -3.56
C VAL A 238 -2.33 28.61 -4.16
N LEU A 239 -2.29 28.21 -5.42
CA LEU A 239 -3.47 27.84 -6.19
C LEU A 239 -3.47 26.32 -6.46
N ASN A 240 -4.66 25.75 -6.51
CA ASN A 240 -4.87 24.40 -6.98
C ASN A 240 -4.62 24.36 -8.51
N PRO A 241 -3.67 23.55 -9.00
CA PRO A 241 -3.30 23.53 -10.43
C PRO A 241 -4.42 23.01 -11.35
N ALA A 242 -5.38 22.24 -10.81
CA ALA A 242 -6.49 21.70 -11.61
C ALA A 242 -7.68 22.66 -11.71
N THR A 243 -7.94 23.49 -10.70
CA THR A 243 -9.15 24.34 -10.62
C THR A 243 -8.86 25.82 -10.63
N GLY A 244 -7.62 26.25 -10.35
CA GLY A 244 -7.25 27.65 -10.14
C GLY A 244 -7.76 28.24 -8.82
N ALA A 245 -8.42 27.44 -7.96
CA ALA A 245 -8.93 27.93 -6.68
C ALA A 245 -7.76 28.17 -5.69
N GLU A 246 -7.90 29.22 -4.87
CA GLU A 246 -6.99 29.46 -3.75
C GLU A 246 -7.09 28.33 -2.72
N ILE A 247 -5.95 27.78 -2.33
CA ILE A 247 -5.84 26.72 -1.30
C ILE A 247 -5.05 27.18 -0.09
N GLY A 248 -4.35 28.29 -0.20
CA GLY A 248 -3.57 28.85 0.88
C GLY A 248 -2.64 29.97 0.44
N GLN A 249 -1.75 30.33 1.34
CA GLN A 249 -0.78 31.41 1.15
C GLN A 249 0.60 31.01 1.62
N VAL A 250 1.63 31.50 0.94
CA VAL A 250 3.02 31.37 1.35
C VAL A 250 3.66 32.73 1.51
N ARG A 251 4.36 32.94 2.62
CA ARG A 251 5.32 34.04 2.77
C ARG A 251 6.66 33.55 2.21
N GLU A 252 7.17 34.22 1.21
CA GLU A 252 8.47 33.92 0.62
C GLU A 252 9.59 34.62 1.42
N ALA A 253 10.71 33.97 1.65
CA ALA A 253 11.82 34.51 2.42
C ALA A 253 12.49 35.68 1.65
N ASP A 254 12.64 36.85 2.31
CA ASP A 254 13.50 37.91 1.80
C ASP A 254 14.99 37.64 2.08
N ALA A 255 15.86 38.46 1.52
CA ALA A 255 17.32 38.31 1.69
C ALA A 255 17.75 38.41 3.17
N ALA A 256 17.09 39.23 3.95
CA ALA A 256 17.38 39.35 5.38
C ALA A 256 16.97 38.11 6.17
N THR A 257 15.85 37.48 5.79
CA THR A 257 15.40 36.21 6.36
C THR A 257 16.36 35.09 6.03
N VAL A 258 16.82 34.99 4.77
CA VAL A 258 17.83 34.02 4.37
C VAL A 258 19.11 34.18 5.16
N LEU A 259 19.61 35.40 5.28
CA LEU A 259 20.83 35.67 6.05
C LEU A 259 20.68 35.32 7.54
N ARG A 260 19.52 35.60 8.16
CA ARG A 260 19.22 35.16 9.54
C ARG A 260 19.24 33.65 9.68
N ALA A 261 18.64 32.93 8.73
CA ALA A 261 18.62 31.48 8.73
C ALA A 261 20.04 30.89 8.65
N ILE A 262 20.88 31.41 7.76
CA ILE A 262 22.28 30.97 7.63
C ILE A 262 23.05 31.26 8.94
N ASN A 263 22.88 32.44 9.52
CA ASN A 263 23.55 32.82 10.77
C ASN A 263 23.15 31.93 11.96
N ALA A 264 21.91 31.47 12.00
CA ALA A 264 21.36 30.64 13.07
C ALA A 264 21.57 29.15 12.88
N ALA A 265 21.94 28.73 11.66
CA ALA A 265 22.12 27.31 11.32
C ALA A 265 23.28 26.72 12.14
N THR A 266 23.00 25.63 12.82
CA THR A 266 23.99 24.92 13.66
C THR A 266 23.85 23.43 13.46
N PRO A 267 24.95 22.72 13.16
CA PRO A 267 24.95 21.26 13.06
C PRO A 267 24.30 20.59 14.28
N TRP A 268 23.57 19.51 14.01
CA TRP A 268 22.81 18.81 15.05
C TRP A 268 23.74 17.93 15.90
N ALA A 269 24.13 18.42 17.06
CA ALA A 269 25.12 17.81 17.93
C ALA A 269 24.62 16.60 18.74
N ALA A 270 23.32 16.23 18.67
CA ALA A 270 22.79 15.04 19.32
C ALA A 270 23.54 13.77 18.86
N SER A 271 23.56 12.73 19.68
CA SER A 271 24.17 11.44 19.31
C SER A 271 23.44 10.80 18.10
N ALA A 272 24.11 9.90 17.39
CA ALA A 272 23.47 9.22 16.27
C ALA A 272 22.21 8.41 16.69
N PRO A 273 22.19 7.67 17.82
CA PRO A 273 20.97 7.05 18.32
C PRO A 273 19.84 8.04 18.61
N ASP A 274 20.13 9.18 19.23
CA ASP A 274 19.11 10.19 19.55
C ASP A 274 18.51 10.79 18.26
N ARG A 275 19.35 11.09 17.26
CA ARG A 275 18.89 11.57 15.95
C ARG A 275 18.02 10.51 15.25
N ALA A 276 18.43 9.24 15.31
CA ALA A 276 17.68 8.12 14.72
C ALA A 276 16.31 7.97 15.37
N GLU A 277 16.20 8.07 16.69
CA GLU A 277 14.92 8.02 17.41
C GLU A 277 13.98 9.15 16.98
N VAL A 278 14.49 10.37 16.87
CA VAL A 278 13.70 11.52 16.41
C VAL A 278 13.21 11.32 14.97
N LEU A 279 14.05 10.80 14.07
CA LEU A 279 13.62 10.53 12.68
C LEU A 279 12.58 9.41 12.60
N ARG A 280 12.68 8.34 13.41
CA ARG A 280 11.64 7.30 13.49
C ARG A 280 10.31 7.89 13.99
N ARG A 281 10.35 8.72 15.04
CA ARG A 281 9.15 9.42 15.53
C ARG A 281 8.56 10.35 14.49
N ALA A 282 9.39 11.01 13.67
CA ALA A 282 8.92 11.83 12.56
C ALA A 282 8.18 10.98 11.50
N ALA A 283 8.68 9.79 11.18
CA ALA A 283 8.00 8.86 10.29
C ALA A 283 6.61 8.46 10.82
N ASP A 284 6.51 8.16 12.11
CA ASP A 284 5.24 7.83 12.76
C ASP A 284 4.26 9.01 12.75
N LEU A 285 4.75 10.24 12.97
CA LEU A 285 3.94 11.46 12.83
C LEU A 285 3.46 11.68 11.39
N PHE A 286 4.29 11.43 10.38
CA PHE A 286 3.87 11.53 8.99
C PHE A 286 2.72 10.56 8.70
N GLU A 287 2.84 9.30 9.11
CA GLU A 287 1.77 8.30 8.95
C GLU A 287 0.51 8.66 9.76
N ALA A 288 0.64 9.20 10.96
CA ALA A 288 -0.49 9.64 11.78
C ALA A 288 -1.24 10.82 11.14
N HIS A 289 -0.52 11.74 10.50
CA HIS A 289 -1.06 12.93 9.85
C HIS A 289 -1.38 12.75 8.36
N HIS A 290 -1.50 11.49 7.87
CA HIS A 290 -1.70 11.16 6.46
C HIS A 290 -2.82 11.94 5.78
N LYS A 291 -3.97 12.15 6.46
CA LYS A 291 -5.11 12.87 5.85
C LYS A 291 -4.77 14.30 5.46
N ALA A 292 -4.11 15.04 6.32
CA ALA A 292 -3.69 16.41 6.05
C ALA A 292 -2.60 16.46 4.97
N LEU A 293 -1.67 15.50 4.98
CA LEU A 293 -0.64 15.39 3.95
C LEU A 293 -1.23 15.03 2.58
N PHE A 294 -2.19 14.09 2.54
CA PHE A 294 -2.88 13.72 1.30
C PHE A 294 -3.73 14.87 0.74
N ASP A 295 -4.41 15.64 1.60
CA ASP A 295 -5.15 16.83 1.17
C ASP A 295 -4.24 17.84 0.47
N LEU A 296 -3.10 18.17 1.09
CA LEU A 296 -2.13 19.08 0.50
C LEU A 296 -1.53 18.51 -0.80
N LEU A 297 -1.12 17.25 -0.84
CA LEU A 297 -0.59 16.62 -2.05
C LEU A 297 -1.59 16.63 -3.21
N CYS A 298 -2.87 16.34 -2.95
CA CYS A 298 -3.91 16.37 -3.97
C CYS A 298 -4.17 17.80 -4.46
N ARG A 299 -4.31 18.77 -3.55
CA ARG A 299 -4.74 20.12 -3.91
C ARG A 299 -3.61 21.03 -4.38
N GLU A 300 -2.41 20.90 -3.80
CA GLU A 300 -1.26 21.72 -4.14
C GLU A 300 -0.43 21.14 -5.28
N ALA A 301 -0.17 19.82 -5.27
CA ALA A 301 0.66 19.15 -6.26
C ALA A 301 -0.13 18.42 -7.35
N GLY A 302 -1.46 18.39 -7.27
CA GLY A 302 -2.31 17.72 -8.26
C GLY A 302 -2.16 16.18 -8.27
N LYS A 303 -1.73 15.59 -7.17
CA LYS A 303 -1.48 14.15 -7.05
C LYS A 303 -2.77 13.34 -6.99
N THR A 304 -2.76 12.14 -7.57
CA THR A 304 -3.80 11.14 -7.31
C THR A 304 -3.68 10.57 -5.89
N ARG A 305 -4.72 9.93 -5.37
CA ARG A 305 -4.63 9.26 -4.05
C ARG A 305 -3.56 8.18 -4.01
N LEU A 306 -3.39 7.46 -5.11
CA LEU A 306 -2.34 6.44 -5.22
C LEU A 306 -0.94 7.06 -5.12
N ASP A 307 -0.72 8.18 -5.81
CA ASP A 307 0.54 8.92 -5.73
C ASP A 307 0.76 9.49 -4.31
N CYS A 308 -0.30 9.98 -3.64
CA CYS A 308 -0.20 10.45 -2.26
C CYS A 308 0.24 9.35 -1.29
N VAL A 309 -0.30 8.15 -1.44
CA VAL A 309 0.15 6.97 -0.67
C VAL A 309 1.62 6.69 -0.95
N GLY A 310 2.04 6.70 -2.21
CA GLY A 310 3.44 6.51 -2.61
C GLY A 310 4.37 7.54 -1.98
N GLU A 311 4.04 8.82 -2.09
CA GLU A 311 4.80 9.95 -1.51
C GLU A 311 4.98 9.82 0.01
N LEU A 312 3.89 9.55 0.71
CA LEU A 312 3.96 9.42 2.17
C LEU A 312 4.78 8.20 2.60
N ARG A 313 4.58 7.07 1.93
CA ARG A 313 5.33 5.84 2.21
C ARG A 313 6.83 6.03 1.99
N GLU A 314 7.20 6.62 0.86
CA GLU A 314 8.59 6.90 0.54
C GLU A 314 9.21 7.88 1.55
N ALA A 315 8.50 8.93 1.94
CA ALA A 315 8.96 9.87 2.97
C ALA A 315 9.20 9.18 4.33
N ALA A 316 8.24 8.36 4.79
CA ALA A 316 8.37 7.60 6.04
C ALA A 316 9.52 6.57 5.96
N ASP A 317 9.65 5.89 4.82
CA ASP A 317 10.74 4.94 4.60
C ASP A 317 12.11 5.62 4.54
N PHE A 318 12.26 6.81 3.95
CA PHE A 318 13.49 7.57 4.01
C PHE A 318 13.88 7.91 5.45
N LEU A 319 12.94 8.38 6.26
CA LEU A 319 13.19 8.70 7.67
C LEU A 319 13.69 7.47 8.45
N ARG A 320 13.03 6.32 8.31
CA ARG A 320 13.40 5.05 8.96
C ARG A 320 14.70 4.47 8.41
N TYR A 321 14.88 4.53 7.08
CA TYR A 321 16.09 4.03 6.42
C TYR A 321 17.33 4.79 6.87
N TYR A 322 17.32 6.13 6.78
CA TYR A 322 18.48 6.93 7.18
C TYR A 322 18.75 6.85 8.68
N ALA A 323 17.70 6.72 9.52
CA ALA A 323 17.88 6.45 10.95
C ALA A 323 18.72 5.18 11.16
N GLY A 324 18.36 4.07 10.52
CA GLY A 324 19.11 2.81 10.64
C GLY A 324 20.50 2.86 10.02
N GLN A 325 20.70 3.58 8.90
CA GLN A 325 22.02 3.71 8.28
C GLN A 325 22.95 4.59 9.11
N GLY A 326 22.44 5.69 9.69
CA GLY A 326 23.25 6.60 10.47
C GLY A 326 23.75 6.01 11.80
N GLU A 327 23.02 5.06 12.37
CA GLU A 327 23.48 4.30 13.56
C GLU A 327 24.67 3.38 13.23
N LYS A 328 24.78 2.95 11.97
CA LYS A 328 25.85 2.07 11.47
C LYS A 328 27.04 2.84 10.90
N THR A 329 26.91 4.15 10.72
CA THR A 329 27.90 4.99 10.02
C THR A 329 28.65 5.86 11.04
N SER A 330 29.97 5.89 10.94
CA SER A 330 30.83 6.80 11.72
C SER A 330 31.30 7.96 10.83
N GLY A 331 31.33 9.16 11.39
CA GLY A 331 31.81 10.35 10.69
C GLY A 331 31.36 11.64 11.37
N ALA A 332 32.07 12.73 11.12
CA ALA A 332 31.67 14.07 11.53
C ALA A 332 30.67 14.68 10.51
N SER A 333 29.81 15.56 11.00
CA SER A 333 28.99 16.39 10.12
C SER A 333 29.85 17.25 9.22
N ARG A 334 29.37 17.56 8.02
CA ARG A 334 30.06 18.47 7.09
C ARG A 334 29.82 19.93 7.43
N GLY A 335 28.69 20.25 8.13
CA GLY A 335 28.33 21.61 8.49
C GLY A 335 26.92 21.97 8.05
N ILE A 336 26.75 23.00 7.23
CA ILE A 336 25.46 23.51 6.75
C ILE A 336 25.20 22.99 5.33
N ILE A 337 24.09 22.27 5.16
CA ILE A 337 23.66 21.72 3.88
C ILE A 337 22.43 22.46 3.37
N THR A 338 22.47 22.95 2.14
CA THR A 338 21.27 23.44 1.45
C THR A 338 20.58 22.27 0.73
N ALA A 339 19.30 22.01 1.02
CA ALA A 339 18.49 21.02 0.34
C ALA A 339 17.48 21.72 -0.58
N ILE A 340 17.56 21.44 -1.89
CA ILE A 340 16.67 22.00 -2.93
C ILE A 340 15.92 20.84 -3.57
N SER A 341 14.60 20.84 -3.46
CA SER A 341 13.75 19.73 -3.89
C SER A 341 12.79 20.11 -5.03
N PRO A 342 12.35 19.13 -5.83
CA PRO A 342 11.45 19.33 -6.95
C PRO A 342 9.99 19.45 -6.51
N TRP A 343 9.12 19.90 -7.45
CA TRP A 343 7.69 20.02 -7.22
C TRP A 343 6.93 18.69 -7.41
N ASN A 344 7.46 17.77 -8.21
CA ASN A 344 6.78 16.52 -8.60
C ASN A 344 6.88 15.40 -7.55
N PHE A 345 7.80 15.50 -6.58
CA PHE A 345 7.88 14.66 -5.38
C PHE A 345 8.07 15.55 -4.14
N PRO A 346 7.09 16.40 -3.83
CA PRO A 346 7.26 17.51 -2.89
C PRO A 346 7.32 17.07 -1.43
N LEU A 347 6.91 15.85 -1.11
CA LEU A 347 7.01 15.25 0.21
C LEU A 347 8.16 14.24 0.28
N ALA A 348 8.20 13.28 -0.63
CA ALA A 348 9.14 12.16 -0.57
C ALA A 348 10.59 12.61 -0.74
N ILE A 349 10.93 13.22 -1.89
CA ILE A 349 12.31 13.66 -2.16
C ILE A 349 12.72 14.78 -1.20
N PHE A 350 11.83 15.72 -0.91
CA PHE A 350 12.07 16.77 0.08
C PHE A 350 12.49 16.18 1.43
N THR A 351 11.72 15.21 1.93
CA THR A 351 12.02 14.54 3.21
C THR A 351 13.29 13.71 3.14
N GLY A 352 13.53 12.99 2.05
CA GLY A 352 14.70 12.14 1.88
C GLY A 352 16.02 12.93 1.94
N GLN A 353 16.10 14.07 1.25
CA GLN A 353 17.26 14.97 1.30
C GLN A 353 17.52 15.49 2.71
N ILE A 354 16.46 15.94 3.39
CA ILE A 354 16.53 16.46 4.76
C ILE A 354 16.96 15.37 5.74
N ALA A 355 16.31 14.20 5.69
CA ALA A 355 16.57 13.09 6.59
C ALA A 355 18.02 12.59 6.51
N ALA A 356 18.56 12.45 5.31
CA ALA A 356 19.95 12.04 5.09
C ALA A 356 20.93 13.03 5.73
N ALA A 357 20.75 14.34 5.48
CA ALA A 357 21.63 15.36 5.99
C ALA A 357 21.53 15.51 7.52
N LEU A 358 20.31 15.49 8.08
CA LEU A 358 20.08 15.57 9.53
C LEU A 358 20.64 14.34 10.25
N MET A 359 20.45 13.15 9.70
CA MET A 359 20.98 11.93 10.32
C MET A 359 22.51 11.94 10.38
N ALA A 360 23.18 12.53 9.40
CA ALA A 360 24.63 12.74 9.40
C ALA A 360 25.08 13.87 10.35
N GLY A 361 24.16 14.50 11.09
CA GLY A 361 24.47 15.55 12.07
C GLY A 361 24.64 16.96 11.49
N ASN A 362 24.26 17.18 10.22
CA ASN A 362 24.36 18.50 9.61
C ASN A 362 23.21 19.43 10.04
N ALA A 363 23.39 20.74 9.80
CA ALA A 363 22.27 21.67 9.70
C ALA A 363 21.74 21.67 8.28
N VAL A 364 20.42 21.84 8.12
CA VAL A 364 19.75 21.83 6.82
C VAL A 364 18.95 23.12 6.61
N LEU A 365 19.25 23.82 5.54
CA LEU A 365 18.46 24.91 5.00
C LEU A 365 17.64 24.38 3.83
N ALA A 366 16.35 24.10 4.07
CA ALA A 366 15.48 23.44 3.12
C ALA A 366 14.72 24.46 2.26
N LYS A 367 14.97 24.44 0.96
CA LYS A 367 14.24 25.23 -0.04
C LYS A 367 13.31 24.29 -0.84
N PRO A 368 12.00 24.33 -0.59
CA PRO A 368 11.03 23.60 -1.40
C PRO A 368 10.89 24.21 -2.78
N ALA A 369 10.29 23.47 -3.69
CA ALA A 369 9.85 24.02 -4.96
C ALA A 369 8.81 25.14 -4.74
N GLU A 370 8.82 26.13 -5.63
CA GLU A 370 7.94 27.30 -5.55
C GLU A 370 6.45 26.92 -5.65
N GLN A 371 6.16 25.84 -6.35
CA GLN A 371 4.81 25.33 -6.58
C GLN A 371 4.20 24.63 -5.37
N THR A 372 5.03 24.12 -4.44
CA THR A 372 4.59 23.20 -3.38
C THR A 372 5.12 23.57 -1.98
N PRO A 373 4.93 24.85 -1.54
CA PRO A 373 5.43 25.30 -0.25
C PRO A 373 4.61 24.82 0.95
N LEU A 374 3.30 24.54 0.79
CA LEU A 374 2.41 24.19 1.91
C LEU A 374 2.71 22.80 2.45
N ILE A 375 2.87 21.82 1.57
CA ILE A 375 3.24 20.45 1.96
C ILE A 375 4.61 20.41 2.62
N ALA A 376 5.58 21.17 2.10
CA ALA A 376 6.92 21.28 2.67
C ALA A 376 6.89 21.92 4.08
N ALA A 377 6.09 22.97 4.27
CA ALA A 377 5.91 23.59 5.58
C ALA A 377 5.28 22.63 6.59
N ARG A 378 4.31 21.83 6.17
CA ARG A 378 3.71 20.80 7.02
C ARG A 378 4.72 19.72 7.40
N ALA A 379 5.51 19.26 6.44
CA ALA A 379 6.56 18.25 6.68
C ALA A 379 7.60 18.76 7.70
N VAL A 380 8.11 19.97 7.53
CA VAL A 380 9.07 20.57 8.48
C VAL A 380 8.45 20.78 9.86
N ALA A 381 7.18 21.21 9.93
CA ALA A 381 6.48 21.34 11.22
C ALA A 381 6.42 19.99 11.97
N LEU A 382 6.13 18.90 11.28
CA LEU A 382 6.11 17.54 11.86
C LEU A 382 7.51 17.07 12.27
N LEU A 383 8.56 17.42 11.53
CA LEU A 383 9.95 17.15 11.91
C LEU A 383 10.33 17.91 13.21
N HIS A 384 9.91 19.16 13.35
CA HIS A 384 10.11 19.91 14.59
C HIS A 384 9.30 19.34 15.76
N GLU A 385 8.05 18.91 15.51
CA GLU A 385 7.21 18.24 16.51
C GLU A 385 7.85 16.93 16.97
N ALA A 386 8.51 16.20 16.08
CA ALA A 386 9.28 15.01 16.42
C ALA A 386 10.52 15.29 17.27
N GLY A 387 11.01 16.52 17.29
CA GLY A 387 12.15 16.93 18.11
C GLY A 387 13.38 17.40 17.33
N VAL A 388 13.30 17.61 16.02
CA VAL A 388 14.38 18.22 15.24
C VAL A 388 14.54 19.69 15.68
N PRO A 389 15.72 20.14 16.14
CA PRO A 389 15.92 21.52 16.55
C PRO A 389 15.75 22.52 15.41
N LYS A 390 15.16 23.68 15.69
CA LYS A 390 15.02 24.73 14.67
C LYS A 390 16.36 25.25 14.13
N THR A 391 17.43 25.16 14.91
CA THR A 391 18.78 25.50 14.44
C THR A 391 19.34 24.48 13.47
N ALA A 392 18.90 23.22 13.57
CA ALA A 392 19.36 22.13 12.70
C ALA A 392 18.50 21.97 11.42
N LEU A 393 17.26 22.45 11.42
CA LEU A 393 16.39 22.43 10.24
C LEU A 393 15.62 23.75 10.12
N GLN A 394 15.79 24.43 9.00
CA GLN A 394 15.07 25.65 8.69
C GLN A 394 14.45 25.58 7.30
N LEU A 395 13.21 26.05 7.14
CA LEU A 395 12.48 26.10 5.88
C LEU A 395 12.52 27.50 5.28
N LEU A 396 12.91 27.60 4.02
CA LEU A 396 13.07 28.85 3.28
C LEU A 396 12.32 28.78 1.94
N PRO A 397 10.98 28.93 1.93
CA PRO A 397 10.24 29.00 0.68
C PRO A 397 10.56 30.31 -0.04
N GLY A 398 10.60 30.25 -1.36
CA GLY A 398 10.84 31.40 -2.23
C GLY A 398 11.47 31.04 -3.57
N PRO A 399 11.63 32.02 -4.48
CA PRO A 399 12.11 31.79 -5.82
C PRO A 399 13.56 31.26 -5.89
N GLY A 400 13.83 30.38 -6.87
CA GLY A 400 15.16 29.85 -7.10
C GLY A 400 16.19 30.92 -7.39
N ALA A 401 15.82 31.96 -8.15
CA ALA A 401 16.68 33.07 -8.52
C ALA A 401 17.11 33.97 -7.35
N THR A 402 16.37 33.99 -6.25
CA THR A 402 16.68 34.81 -5.06
C THR A 402 17.09 33.93 -3.89
N VAL A 403 16.18 33.13 -3.33
CA VAL A 403 16.45 32.29 -2.14
C VAL A 403 17.45 31.17 -2.51
N GLY A 404 17.24 30.47 -3.62
CA GLY A 404 18.14 29.41 -4.08
C GLY A 404 19.55 29.93 -4.35
N ALA A 405 19.66 31.03 -5.11
CA ALA A 405 20.95 31.66 -5.42
C ALA A 405 21.67 32.15 -4.15
N ALA A 406 20.96 32.78 -3.20
CA ALA A 406 21.55 33.24 -1.95
C ALA A 406 22.09 32.07 -1.11
N LEU A 407 21.34 30.97 -1.02
CA LEU A 407 21.75 29.78 -0.27
C LEU A 407 22.95 29.06 -0.91
N THR A 408 23.03 29.00 -2.24
CA THR A 408 24.09 28.25 -2.92
C THR A 408 25.38 29.06 -3.10
N SER A 409 25.32 30.38 -3.02
CA SER A 409 26.49 31.27 -3.18
C SER A 409 27.17 31.68 -1.85
N ASP A 410 26.51 31.43 -0.72
CA ASP A 410 27.06 31.82 0.58
C ASP A 410 28.23 30.89 0.98
N PRO A 411 29.42 31.42 1.31
CA PRO A 411 30.60 30.61 1.59
C PRO A 411 30.51 29.77 2.87
N ARG A 412 29.49 29.92 3.69
CA ARG A 412 29.24 29.13 4.90
C ARG A 412 28.45 27.87 4.61
N ILE A 413 27.96 27.71 3.39
CA ILE A 413 27.26 26.48 2.97
C ILE A 413 28.31 25.43 2.57
N ASP A 414 28.36 24.35 3.30
CA ASP A 414 29.34 23.27 3.14
C ASP A 414 28.92 22.24 2.08
N GLY A 415 27.67 22.27 1.65
CA GLY A 415 27.20 21.37 0.61
C GLY A 415 25.77 21.68 0.14
N VAL A 416 25.47 21.20 -1.07
CA VAL A 416 24.14 21.32 -1.68
C VAL A 416 23.64 19.94 -2.09
N VAL A 417 22.42 19.61 -1.68
CA VAL A 417 21.68 18.44 -2.17
C VAL A 417 20.55 18.94 -3.07
N PHE A 418 20.60 18.54 -4.33
CA PHE A 418 19.68 19.06 -5.35
C PHE A 418 19.01 17.91 -6.10
N THR A 419 17.70 18.03 -6.28
CA THR A 419 16.90 17.22 -7.22
C THR A 419 15.88 18.14 -7.89
N GLY A 420 15.84 18.12 -9.23
CA GLY A 420 14.93 18.96 -9.99
C GLY A 420 15.15 18.88 -11.47
#